data_f2fa91542082786eddf5990d7e16c033
#
_entry.id   f2fa91542082786eddf5990d7e16c033
#
_cell.length_a   1.000
_cell.length_b   1.000
_cell.length_c   1.000
_cell.angle_alpha   90.00
_cell.angle_beta   90.00
_cell.angle_gamma   90.00
#
_symmetry.space_group_name_H-M   'P 1'
#
loop_
_entity.id
_entity.type
_entity.pdbx_description
1 polymer ?
#
loop_
_entity_poly.entity_id
_entity_poly.type
_entity_poly.pdbx_seq_one_letter_code
_entity_poly.pdbx_strand_id
1 'polypeptide(L)' 'MFNLDAFIIRGHEKVVSHYRLLCETASSAKERRDLEQRIEDESAGLDRYIKTRLGGTQRAAA' A
#
# COMPACT_ATOMS: atom_id res chain seq x y z
N MET A 1 -20.16 3.12 12.29
CA MET A 1 -19.11 3.96 12.89
C MET A 1 -17.90 4.03 11.99
N PHE A 2 -17.32 5.20 11.86
CA PHE A 2 -16.16 5.38 11.00
C PHE A 2 -14.92 4.71 11.59
N ASN A 3 -14.22 3.93 10.78
CA ASN A 3 -13.00 3.27 11.17
C ASN A 3 -11.85 3.83 10.32
N LEU A 4 -11.01 4.64 10.95
CA LEU A 4 -9.91 5.30 10.25
C LEU A 4 -8.91 4.31 9.66
N ASP A 5 -8.58 3.26 10.41
CA ASP A 5 -7.61 2.26 9.93
C ASP A 5 -8.13 1.56 8.68
N ALA A 6 -9.39 1.17 8.70
CA ALA A 6 -10.00 0.53 7.52
C ALA A 6 -10.03 1.48 6.33
N PHE A 7 -10.30 2.75 6.58
CA PHE A 7 -10.33 3.77 5.54
C PHE A 7 -8.95 3.92 4.88
N ILE A 8 -7.91 3.98 5.70
CA ILE A 8 -6.54 4.14 5.20
C ILE A 8 -6.09 2.90 4.44
N ILE A 9 -6.39 1.70 4.97
CA ILE A 9 -6.05 0.45 4.30
C ILE A 9 -6.72 0.37 2.93
N ARG A 10 -8.00 0.72 2.85
CA ARG A 10 -8.70 0.74 1.57
C ARG A 10 -8.11 1.74 0.60
N GLY A 11 -7.68 2.89 1.11
CA GLY A 11 -7.04 3.90 0.28
C GLY A 11 -5.78 3.36 -0.38
N HIS A 12 -4.93 2.68 0.39
CA HIS A 12 -3.73 2.05 -0.14
C HIS A 12 -4.07 0.98 -1.17
N GLU A 13 -5.07 0.15 -0.89
CA GLU A 13 -5.48 -0.90 -1.81
C GLU A 13 -5.97 -0.33 -3.12
N LYS A 14 -6.70 0.78 -3.09
CA LYS A 14 -7.17 1.42 -4.30
C LYS A 14 -6.02 1.97 -5.13
N VAL A 15 -5.03 2.58 -4.46
CA VAL A 15 -3.86 3.11 -5.14
C VAL A 15 -3.08 1.99 -5.80
N VAL A 16 -2.86 0.88 -5.10
CA VAL A 16 -2.15 -0.28 -5.65
C VAL A 16 -2.90 -0.85 -6.84
N SER A 17 -4.22 -0.99 -6.73
CA SER A 17 -5.04 -1.49 -7.84
C SER A 17 -4.93 -0.60 -9.06
N HIS A 18 -4.93 0.72 -8.85
CA HIS A 18 -4.80 1.68 -9.93
C HIS A 18 -3.44 1.53 -10.63
N TYR A 19 -2.36 1.42 -9.87
CA TYR A 19 -1.04 1.23 -10.44
C TYR A 19 -0.92 -0.09 -11.19
N ARG A 20 -1.58 -1.14 -10.71
CA ARG A 20 -1.58 -2.43 -11.43
C ARG A 20 -2.25 -2.31 -12.78
N LEU A 21 -3.37 -1.57 -12.85
CA LEU A 21 -4.03 -1.34 -14.12
C LEU A 21 -3.11 -0.56 -15.07
N LEU A 22 -2.39 0.44 -14.56
CA LEU A 22 -1.45 1.17 -15.37
C LEU A 22 -0.32 0.29 -15.87
N CYS A 23 0.13 -0.68 -15.07
CA CYS A 23 1.14 -1.64 -15.49
C CYS A 23 0.67 -2.47 -16.68
N GLU A 24 -0.60 -2.85 -16.69
CA GLU A 24 -1.16 -3.66 -17.78
C GLU A 24 -1.15 -2.90 -19.10
N THR A 25 -1.26 -1.57 -19.04
CA THR A 25 -1.29 -0.72 -20.24
C THR A 25 0.01 0.00 -20.49
N ALA A 26 1.06 -0.31 -19.71
CA ALA A 26 2.35 0.34 -19.89
C ALA A 26 2.92 0.05 -21.26
N SER A 27 3.46 1.08 -21.90
CA SER A 27 3.94 0.99 -23.28
C SER A 27 5.42 0.60 -23.37
N SER A 28 6.12 0.56 -22.25
CA SER A 28 7.55 0.20 -22.24
C SER A 28 7.91 -0.54 -20.96
N ALA A 29 9.03 -1.26 -21.02
CA ALA A 29 9.53 -1.98 -19.86
C ALA A 29 9.94 -1.03 -18.74
N LYS A 30 10.47 0.13 -19.11
CA LYS A 30 10.87 1.13 -18.12
C LYS A 30 9.65 1.67 -17.38
N GLU A 31 8.60 2.00 -18.11
CA GLU A 31 7.36 2.50 -17.51
C GLU A 31 6.75 1.48 -16.56
N ARG A 32 6.72 0.22 -16.99
CA ARG A 32 6.20 -0.85 -16.16
C ARG A 32 7.02 -0.99 -14.88
N ARG A 33 8.32 -0.92 -15.00
CA ARG A 33 9.23 -1.06 -13.86
C ARG A 33 9.03 0.07 -12.86
N ASP A 34 8.85 1.30 -13.38
CA ASP A 34 8.59 2.46 -12.52
C ASP A 34 7.28 2.29 -11.75
N LEU A 35 6.26 1.77 -12.43
CA LEU A 35 4.98 1.52 -11.79
C LEU A 35 5.06 0.40 -10.75
N GLU A 36 5.80 -0.66 -11.06
CA GLU A 36 6.03 -1.74 -10.10
C GLU A 36 6.74 -1.22 -8.85
N GLN A 37 7.68 -0.31 -9.02
CA GLN A 37 8.36 0.29 -7.90
C GLN A 37 7.38 1.09 -7.03
N ARG A 38 6.46 1.80 -7.64
CA ARG A 38 5.43 2.55 -6.90
C ARG A 38 4.52 1.62 -6.12
N ILE A 39 4.18 0.48 -6.71
CA ILE A 39 3.37 -0.54 -6.03
C ILE A 39 4.12 -1.05 -4.79
N GLU A 40 5.40 -1.34 -4.92
CA GLU A 40 6.21 -1.79 -3.80
C GLU A 40 6.30 -0.73 -2.71
N ASP A 41 6.50 0.53 -3.10
CA ASP A 41 6.59 1.64 -2.15
C ASP A 41 5.27 1.80 -1.39
N GLU A 42 4.16 1.72 -2.09
CA GLU A 42 2.84 1.86 -1.49
C GLU A 42 2.56 0.69 -0.55
N SER A 43 2.90 -0.52 -0.96
CA SER A 43 2.71 -1.71 -0.14
C SER A 43 3.58 -1.66 1.11
N ALA A 44 4.82 -1.20 0.98
CA ALA A 44 5.70 -1.04 2.13
C ALA A 44 5.17 0.01 3.10
N GLY A 45 4.59 1.09 2.58
CA GLY A 45 3.97 2.11 3.40
C GLY A 45 2.78 1.56 4.18
N LEU A 46 1.97 0.74 3.54
CA LEU A 46 0.84 0.10 4.18
C LEU A 46 1.30 -0.86 5.27
N ASP A 47 2.30 -1.69 4.98
CA ASP A 47 2.84 -2.62 5.95
C ASP A 47 3.37 -1.89 7.17
N ARG A 48 4.07 -0.78 6.94
CA ARG A 48 4.61 0.05 8.02
C ARG A 48 3.49 0.64 8.86
N TYR A 49 2.44 1.10 8.21
CA TYR A 49 1.29 1.64 8.91
C TYR A 49 0.65 0.59 9.80
N ILE A 50 0.43 -0.61 9.28
CA ILE A 50 -0.16 -1.71 10.03
C ILE A 50 0.71 -2.08 11.22
N LYS A 51 2.00 -2.22 11.01
CA LYS A 51 2.93 -2.57 12.08
C LYS A 51 2.96 -1.50 13.16
N THR A 52 2.94 -0.23 12.77
CA THR A 52 2.97 0.87 13.73
C THR A 52 1.70 0.92 14.56
N ARG A 53 0.55 0.75 13.91
CA ARG A 53 -0.74 0.86 14.61
C ARG A 53 -1.09 -0.39 15.40
N LEU A 54 -0.84 -1.56 14.82
CA LEU A 54 -1.24 -2.81 15.46
C LEU A 54 -0.08 -3.46 16.20
N GLY A 55 1.10 -3.46 15.60
CA GLY A 55 2.28 -4.03 16.23
C GLY A 55 2.73 -3.26 17.46
N GLY A 56 2.55 -1.94 17.45
CA GLY A 56 2.89 -1.12 18.60
C GLY A 56 2.09 -1.48 19.82
N THR A 57 0.83 -1.82 19.62
CA THR A 57 -0.04 -2.25 20.71
C THR A 57 0.46 -3.56 21.32
N GLN A 58 0.86 -4.50 20.49
CA GLN A 58 1.39 -5.77 20.95
C GLN A 58 2.67 -5.58 21.72
N ARG A 59 3.53 -4.70 21.24
CA ARG A 59 4.79 -4.42 21.90
C ARG A 59 4.57 -3.80 23.27
N ALA A 60 3.59 -2.95 23.38
CA ALA A 60 3.26 -2.32 24.65
C ALA A 60 2.73 -3.34 25.66
N ALA A 61 2.07 -4.37 25.17
CA ALA A 61 1.54 -5.42 26.02
C ALA A 61 2.64 -6.36 26.52
N ALA A 62 3.72 -6.45 25.78
CA ALA A 62 4.82 -7.29 26.18
C ALA A 62 5.65 -6.62 27.27
#